data_3347f18386842749fe2d5432abe0fa4f
#
_entry.id   3347f18386842749fe2d5432abe0fa4f
#
_cell.length_a   1.000
_cell.length_b   1.000
_cell.length_c   1.000
_cell.angle_alpha   90.00
_cell.angle_beta   90.00
_cell.angle_gamma   90.00
#
_symmetry.space_group_name_H-M   'P 1'
#
loop_
_entity.id
_entity.type
_entity.pdbx_description
1 polymer ?
#
loop_
_entity_poly.entity_id
_entity_poly.type
_entity_poly.pdbx_seq_one_letter_code
_entity_poly.pdbx_strand_id
1 'polypeptide(L)'
;TWYNRHTNSMKINILYEDKDVVVIDKPAGMSVHKDGKNEEYTVADWMLENYPKSKKVGEPLMIDRTGGDREAIARPGIVHRLDKETSGVMILAKTQKAFEFLKDQFQKHTIQKVYRAFVYGYVADPKASLKTGMRGIINASIGRSPKDVRMWTAGRGAREPLREAVTEYNVLARFTDTEDEKEMKKNEHQFSYVEAYPKTGRTHQIRVHMRYINHPIISDPIYRGVKEKALDFKRLALHAYNISFILPSGMPIKIEAPLPTDFKKVEKKYIPK
;
A
#
# COMPACT_ATOMS: atom_id res chain seq x y z
N THR A 1 -20.01 29.72 -17.31
CA THR A 1 -18.58 29.42 -17.64
C THR A 1 -17.82 29.17 -16.34
N TRP A 2 -17.82 27.93 -15.86
CA TRP A 2 -17.01 27.51 -14.71
C TRP A 2 -15.62 27.19 -15.21
N TYR A 3 -14.64 27.91 -14.75
CA TYR A 3 -13.21 27.79 -15.06
C TYR A 3 -12.69 26.46 -14.47
N ASN A 4 -12.38 25.52 -15.34
CA ASN A 4 -11.83 24.21 -14.97
C ASN A 4 -10.36 24.36 -14.55
N ARG A 5 -10.08 24.58 -13.26
CA ARG A 5 -8.72 24.86 -12.72
C ARG A 5 -7.87 23.62 -12.41
N HIS A 6 -8.28 22.42 -12.84
CA HIS A 6 -7.61 21.17 -12.44
C HIS A 6 -7.26 20.28 -13.64
N THR A 7 -6.44 20.80 -14.56
CA THR A 7 -5.98 20.05 -15.75
C THR A 7 -4.83 19.07 -15.47
N ASN A 8 -4.62 18.64 -14.22
CA ASN A 8 -3.70 17.56 -13.86
C ASN A 8 -4.32 16.56 -12.88
N SER A 9 -5.64 16.30 -12.97
CA SER A 9 -6.29 15.29 -12.13
C SER A 9 -5.85 13.90 -12.57
N MET A 10 -5.13 13.20 -11.71
CA MET A 10 -4.82 11.78 -11.89
C MET A 10 -6.15 11.03 -12.02
N LYS A 11 -6.35 10.34 -13.14
CA LYS A 11 -7.58 9.58 -13.40
C LYS A 11 -7.67 8.40 -12.43
N ILE A 12 -8.80 8.29 -11.71
CA ILE A 12 -9.15 7.11 -10.91
C ILE A 12 -10.05 6.21 -11.76
N ASN A 13 -9.66 4.94 -11.90
CA ASN A 13 -10.49 3.94 -12.58
C ASN A 13 -11.33 3.18 -11.55
N ILE A 14 -12.61 2.99 -11.84
CA ILE A 14 -13.51 2.16 -11.06
C ILE A 14 -13.32 0.71 -11.50
N LEU A 15 -13.05 -0.18 -10.54
CA LEU A 15 -12.88 -1.62 -10.76
C LEU A 15 -14.18 -2.40 -10.52
N TYR A 16 -15.00 -1.90 -9.59
CA TYR A 16 -16.30 -2.47 -9.26
C TYR A 16 -17.18 -1.39 -8.63
N GLU A 17 -18.46 -1.45 -8.89
CA GLU A 17 -19.43 -0.56 -8.26
C GLU A 17 -20.79 -1.25 -8.12
N ASP A 18 -21.43 -1.05 -6.96
CA ASP A 18 -22.83 -1.34 -6.73
C ASP A 18 -23.51 -0.18 -5.98
N LYS A 19 -24.70 -0.40 -5.42
CA LYS A 19 -25.42 0.62 -4.65
C LYS A 19 -24.74 1.01 -3.34
N ASP A 20 -23.95 0.12 -2.74
CA ASP A 20 -23.39 0.23 -1.38
C ASP A 20 -21.89 0.55 -1.38
N VAL A 21 -21.14 0.05 -2.36
CA VAL A 21 -19.68 0.17 -2.41
C VAL A 21 -19.18 0.61 -3.78
N VAL A 22 -18.02 1.23 -3.81
CA VAL A 22 -17.21 1.43 -5.00
C VAL A 22 -15.79 0.99 -4.72
N VAL A 23 -15.17 0.26 -5.66
CA VAL A 23 -13.78 -0.19 -5.58
C VAL A 23 -13.01 0.45 -6.72
N ILE A 24 -11.91 1.08 -6.37
CA ILE A 24 -11.09 1.87 -7.30
C ILE A 24 -9.69 1.32 -7.45
N ASP A 25 -9.06 1.63 -8.58
CA ASP A 25 -7.61 1.56 -8.76
C ASP A 25 -7.00 2.93 -8.41
N LYS A 26 -6.51 3.07 -7.18
CA LYS A 26 -5.88 4.32 -6.71
C LYS A 26 -4.56 4.53 -7.44
N PRO A 27 -4.34 5.64 -8.12
CA PRO A 27 -3.03 5.94 -8.68
C PRO A 27 -1.98 6.18 -7.58
N ALA A 28 -0.71 5.88 -7.88
CA ALA A 28 0.39 6.29 -7.03
C ALA A 28 0.55 7.82 -7.02
N GLY A 29 1.02 8.38 -5.92
CA GLY A 29 1.17 9.83 -5.75
C GLY A 29 -0.08 10.55 -5.26
N MET A 30 -1.24 9.88 -5.19
CA MET A 30 -2.48 10.44 -4.65
C MET A 30 -2.67 10.05 -3.19
N SER A 31 -2.89 11.02 -2.33
CA SER A 31 -3.27 10.82 -0.92
C SER A 31 -4.71 10.32 -0.81
N VAL A 32 -5.00 9.52 0.22
CA VAL A 32 -6.36 9.01 0.45
C VAL A 32 -7.27 10.11 1.02
N HIS A 33 -6.77 10.91 1.93
CA HIS A 33 -7.46 12.06 2.55
C HIS A 33 -6.45 13.14 2.89
N LYS A 34 -6.92 14.35 3.12
CA LYS A 34 -6.10 15.46 3.58
C LYS A 34 -5.46 15.15 4.93
N ASP A 35 -4.27 15.69 5.16
CA ASP A 35 -3.53 15.59 6.43
C ASP A 35 -3.58 16.90 7.24
N GLY A 36 -4.35 17.87 6.76
CA GLY A 36 -4.46 19.22 7.32
C GLY A 36 -3.26 20.13 7.04
N LYS A 37 -2.29 19.69 6.24
CA LYS A 37 -1.10 20.48 5.87
C LYS A 37 -1.04 20.77 4.37
N ASN A 38 -1.57 19.88 3.54
CA ASN A 38 -1.51 19.95 2.09
C ASN A 38 -2.91 20.05 1.50
N GLU A 39 -3.07 20.94 0.50
CA GLU A 39 -4.31 21.15 -0.26
C GLU A 39 -4.40 20.28 -1.54
N GLU A 40 -3.60 19.21 -1.60
CA GLU A 40 -3.63 18.30 -2.74
C GLU A 40 -4.99 17.60 -2.88
N TYR A 41 -5.39 17.34 -4.12
CA TYR A 41 -6.57 16.54 -4.43
C TYR A 41 -6.40 15.09 -3.95
N THR A 42 -7.41 14.55 -3.29
CA THR A 42 -7.35 13.26 -2.61
C THR A 42 -8.46 12.32 -3.08
N VAL A 43 -8.37 11.04 -2.69
CA VAL A 43 -9.48 10.09 -2.90
C VAL A 43 -10.76 10.56 -2.20
N ALA A 44 -10.66 11.22 -1.03
CA ALA A 44 -11.81 11.78 -0.32
C ALA A 44 -12.49 12.89 -1.12
N ASP A 45 -11.71 13.76 -1.79
CA ASP A 45 -12.27 14.81 -2.67
C ASP A 45 -12.95 14.17 -3.89
N TRP A 46 -12.31 13.18 -4.53
CA TRP A 46 -12.90 12.41 -5.61
C TRP A 46 -14.22 11.73 -5.21
N MET A 47 -14.26 11.18 -4.00
CA MET A 47 -15.47 10.54 -3.47
C MET A 47 -16.61 11.55 -3.29
N LEU A 48 -16.33 12.76 -2.81
CA LEU A 48 -17.33 13.82 -2.68
C LEU A 48 -17.85 14.32 -4.03
N GLU A 49 -16.99 14.44 -5.03
CA GLU A 49 -17.37 14.87 -6.37
C GLU A 49 -18.26 13.85 -7.10
N ASN A 50 -17.89 12.57 -7.04
CA ASN A 50 -18.59 11.52 -7.77
C ASN A 50 -19.76 10.93 -6.98
N TYR A 51 -19.72 10.98 -5.65
CA TYR A 51 -20.76 10.45 -4.75
C TYR A 51 -21.12 11.48 -3.65
N PRO A 52 -21.76 12.60 -3.99
CA PRO A 52 -22.06 13.68 -3.03
C PRO A 52 -22.85 13.23 -1.79
N LYS A 53 -23.70 12.20 -1.96
CA LYS A 53 -24.47 11.61 -0.85
C LYS A 53 -23.57 10.95 0.21
N SER A 54 -22.31 10.62 -0.12
CA SER A 54 -21.35 10.03 0.83
C SER A 54 -20.77 11.03 1.82
N LYS A 55 -21.07 12.32 1.73
CA LYS A 55 -20.50 13.38 2.57
C LYS A 55 -20.55 13.09 4.07
N LYS A 56 -21.60 12.40 4.51
CA LYS A 56 -21.81 12.01 5.93
C LYS A 56 -21.49 10.54 6.19
N VAL A 57 -20.94 9.82 5.23
CA VAL A 57 -20.60 8.39 5.36
C VAL A 57 -19.21 8.25 5.95
N GLY A 58 -19.10 7.52 7.05
CA GLY A 58 -17.84 7.25 7.72
C GLY A 58 -17.60 8.10 8.95
N GLU A 59 -16.34 8.14 9.37
CA GLU A 59 -15.88 8.84 10.56
C GLU A 59 -14.81 9.86 10.18
N PRO A 60 -14.89 11.11 10.66
CA PRO A 60 -13.84 12.09 10.42
C PRO A 60 -12.55 11.69 11.12
N LEU A 61 -11.44 12.12 10.57
CA LEU A 61 -10.14 12.03 11.24
C LEU A 61 -9.98 13.27 12.12
N MET A 62 -9.86 13.04 13.42
CA MET A 62 -9.53 14.12 14.36
C MET A 62 -8.03 14.34 14.37
N ILE A 63 -7.59 15.55 14.07
CA ILE A 63 -6.18 15.96 14.15
C ILE A 63 -6.03 17.04 15.22
N ASP A 64 -4.97 16.90 16.03
CA ASP A 64 -4.61 17.93 17.01
C ASP A 64 -3.82 19.04 16.29
N ARG A 65 -4.28 20.29 16.42
CA ARG A 65 -3.60 21.49 15.92
C ARG A 65 -2.67 22.06 17.00
N THR A 66 -1.67 22.79 16.55
CA THR A 66 -0.83 23.59 17.45
C THR A 66 -1.71 24.63 18.14
N GLY A 67 -1.84 24.55 19.47
CA GLY A 67 -2.74 25.43 20.25
C GLY A 67 -3.84 24.65 21.00
N GLY A 68 -3.92 23.31 20.84
CA GLY A 68 -4.87 22.46 21.58
C GLY A 68 -6.22 22.27 20.90
N ASP A 69 -6.47 22.94 19.79
CA ASP A 69 -7.69 22.76 19.00
C ASP A 69 -7.66 21.44 18.22
N ARG A 70 -8.84 20.83 18.08
CA ARG A 70 -9.03 19.63 17.26
C ARG A 70 -9.79 19.98 15.99
N GLU A 71 -9.22 19.59 14.86
CA GLU A 71 -9.87 19.71 13.57
C GLU A 71 -10.37 18.36 13.08
N ALA A 72 -11.62 18.35 12.57
CA ALA A 72 -12.24 17.17 11.97
C ALA A 72 -12.05 17.19 10.47
N ILE A 73 -11.19 16.29 9.95
CA ILE A 73 -11.01 16.12 8.50
C ILE A 73 -12.03 15.09 8.00
N ALA A 74 -12.86 15.54 7.04
CA ALA A 74 -13.85 14.66 6.41
C ALA A 74 -13.16 13.50 5.66
N ARG A 75 -13.69 12.29 5.84
CA ARG A 75 -13.20 11.06 5.22
C ARG A 75 -14.37 10.25 4.64
N PRO A 76 -15.11 10.79 3.65
CA PRO A 76 -16.33 10.20 3.13
C PRO A 76 -16.06 8.79 2.58
N GLY A 77 -16.70 7.79 3.18
CA GLY A 77 -16.63 6.41 2.76
C GLY A 77 -15.27 5.71 2.94
N ILE A 78 -14.28 6.34 3.56
CA ILE A 78 -12.92 5.79 3.71
C ILE A 78 -12.88 4.76 4.85
N VAL A 79 -12.92 3.48 4.52
CA VAL A 79 -12.86 2.36 5.48
C VAL A 79 -11.43 1.86 5.74
N HIS A 80 -10.51 2.09 4.80
CA HIS A 80 -9.08 1.80 4.93
C HIS A 80 -8.25 2.78 4.10
N ARG A 81 -6.94 2.65 4.15
CA ARG A 81 -6.05 3.54 3.39
C ARG A 81 -4.88 2.79 2.76
N LEU A 82 -4.40 3.33 1.64
CA LEU A 82 -3.09 3.06 1.06
C LEU A 82 -2.17 4.26 1.31
N ASP A 83 -0.86 4.03 1.32
CA ASP A 83 0.10 5.12 1.34
C ASP A 83 0.00 5.96 0.05
N LYS A 84 0.42 7.22 0.08
CA LYS A 84 0.39 8.14 -1.07
C LYS A 84 1.01 7.50 -2.31
N GLU A 85 2.21 6.92 -2.17
CA GLU A 85 2.98 6.33 -3.27
C GLU A 85 2.54 4.89 -3.64
N THR A 86 1.69 4.25 -2.85
CA THR A 86 1.14 2.93 -3.16
C THR A 86 -0.01 3.06 -4.13
N SER A 87 0.05 2.36 -5.25
CA SER A 87 -1.06 2.23 -6.22
C SER A 87 -1.91 1.00 -5.94
N GLY A 88 -3.09 0.92 -6.56
CA GLY A 88 -3.89 -0.30 -6.62
C GLY A 88 -5.22 -0.26 -5.91
N VAL A 89 -5.78 -1.44 -5.67
CA VAL A 89 -7.17 -1.63 -5.25
C VAL A 89 -7.47 -1.02 -3.88
N MET A 90 -8.56 -0.24 -3.85
CA MET A 90 -9.07 0.39 -2.63
C MET A 90 -10.59 0.38 -2.60
N ILE A 91 -11.18 -0.01 -1.46
CA ILE A 91 -12.64 -0.08 -1.23
C ILE A 91 -13.11 1.21 -0.57
N LEU A 92 -14.24 1.74 -1.05
CA LEU A 92 -14.92 2.90 -0.51
C LEU A 92 -16.39 2.57 -0.27
N ALA A 93 -16.96 3.03 0.83
CA ALA A 93 -18.37 2.85 1.15
C ALA A 93 -19.22 4.03 0.62
N LYS A 94 -20.31 3.74 -0.05
CA LYS A 94 -21.26 4.77 -0.53
C LYS A 94 -22.37 5.06 0.49
N THR A 95 -22.61 4.14 1.43
CA THR A 95 -23.63 4.24 2.49
C THR A 95 -23.02 4.01 3.86
N GLN A 96 -23.65 4.56 4.91
CA GLN A 96 -23.19 4.37 6.27
C GLN A 96 -23.26 2.89 6.71
N LYS A 97 -24.29 2.19 6.31
CA LYS A 97 -24.43 0.74 6.56
C LYS A 97 -23.29 -0.06 5.95
N ALA A 98 -22.90 0.26 4.71
CA ALA A 98 -21.74 -0.37 4.06
C ALA A 98 -20.43 -0.01 4.75
N PHE A 99 -20.28 1.23 5.21
CA PHE A 99 -19.09 1.66 5.96
C PHE A 99 -18.91 0.83 7.24
N GLU A 100 -19.96 0.70 8.04
CA GLU A 100 -19.92 -0.06 9.30
C GLU A 100 -19.64 -1.55 9.04
N PHE A 101 -20.29 -2.13 8.04
CA PHE A 101 -20.10 -3.52 7.65
C PHE A 101 -18.66 -3.80 7.17
N LEU A 102 -18.10 -2.94 6.34
CA LEU A 102 -16.72 -3.08 5.86
C LEU A 102 -15.71 -2.81 6.98
N LYS A 103 -15.96 -1.80 7.81
CA LYS A 103 -15.11 -1.47 8.97
C LYS A 103 -14.98 -2.66 9.92
N ASP A 104 -16.08 -3.36 10.20
CA ASP A 104 -16.10 -4.59 11.02
C ASP A 104 -15.21 -5.67 10.41
N GLN A 105 -15.28 -5.90 9.09
CA GLN A 105 -14.42 -6.87 8.40
C GLN A 105 -12.93 -6.48 8.49
N PHE A 106 -12.58 -5.18 8.35
CA PHE A 106 -11.21 -4.71 8.54
C PHE A 106 -10.72 -4.91 9.97
N GLN A 107 -11.57 -4.63 10.97
CA GLN A 107 -11.24 -4.80 12.39
C GLN A 107 -11.07 -6.28 12.78
N LYS A 108 -11.90 -7.16 12.23
CA LYS A 108 -11.83 -8.62 12.43
C LYS A 108 -10.75 -9.30 11.58
N HIS A 109 -10.03 -8.53 10.74
CA HIS A 109 -9.00 -9.05 9.81
C HIS A 109 -9.49 -10.15 8.85
N THR A 110 -10.78 -10.14 8.48
CA THR A 110 -11.37 -11.11 7.55
C THR A 110 -11.13 -10.74 6.08
N ILE A 111 -10.79 -9.49 5.79
CA ILE A 111 -10.43 -9.02 4.44
C ILE A 111 -9.04 -9.52 4.06
N GLN A 112 -8.96 -10.24 2.95
CA GLN A 112 -7.69 -10.68 2.41
C GLN A 112 -7.14 -9.61 1.44
N LYS A 113 -5.86 -9.29 1.60
CA LYS A 113 -5.16 -8.28 0.79
C LYS A 113 -3.90 -8.90 0.22
N VAL A 114 -3.67 -8.71 -1.07
CA VAL A 114 -2.44 -9.13 -1.74
C VAL A 114 -1.77 -7.92 -2.38
N TYR A 115 -0.51 -7.74 -2.06
CA TYR A 115 0.32 -6.69 -2.64
C TYR A 115 1.42 -7.32 -3.48
N ARG A 116 1.80 -6.65 -4.56
CA ARG A 116 2.98 -6.95 -5.36
C ARG A 116 4.05 -5.92 -5.07
N ALA A 117 5.29 -6.38 -4.91
CA ALA A 117 6.41 -5.48 -4.65
C ALA A 117 7.70 -5.99 -5.29
N PHE A 118 8.54 -5.07 -5.76
CA PHE A 118 9.93 -5.35 -6.08
C PHE A 118 10.82 -4.88 -4.93
N VAL A 119 11.72 -5.73 -4.47
CA VAL A 119 12.60 -5.47 -3.33
C VAL A 119 14.06 -5.72 -3.70
N TYR A 120 14.98 -5.04 -3.00
CA TYR A 120 16.42 -5.27 -3.16
C TYR A 120 16.84 -6.59 -2.54
N GLY A 121 17.80 -7.24 -3.19
CA GLY A 121 18.40 -8.49 -2.76
C GLY A 121 17.52 -9.72 -3.00
N TYR A 122 18.13 -10.87 -2.86
CA TYR A 122 17.43 -12.14 -2.91
C TYR A 122 16.80 -12.43 -1.57
N VAL A 123 15.49 -12.25 -1.49
CA VAL A 123 14.72 -12.66 -0.30
C VAL A 123 14.91 -14.16 -0.13
N ALA A 124 15.66 -14.56 0.88
CA ALA A 124 15.97 -15.93 1.18
C ALA A 124 14.95 -16.51 2.17
N ASP A 125 14.59 -17.79 1.97
CA ASP A 125 14.24 -18.61 3.10
C ASP A 125 15.57 -19.10 3.70
N PRO A 126 15.81 -18.91 5.00
CA PRO A 126 17.02 -19.41 5.65
C PRO A 126 17.25 -20.90 5.49
N LYS A 127 16.25 -21.67 5.04
CA LYS A 127 16.25 -23.14 4.96
C LYS A 127 16.10 -23.71 3.55
N ALA A 128 15.98 -22.90 2.50
CA ALA A 128 15.70 -23.39 1.15
C ALA A 128 16.67 -22.92 0.08
N SER A 129 16.99 -23.81 -0.83
CA SER A 129 17.68 -23.57 -2.09
C SER A 129 16.87 -22.64 -3.01
N LEU A 130 17.48 -22.03 -4.01
CA LEU A 130 17.02 -21.00 -4.95
C LEU A 130 15.70 -21.25 -5.72
N LYS A 131 14.69 -21.87 -5.13
CA LYS A 131 13.41 -22.18 -5.79
C LYS A 131 12.40 -21.03 -5.67
N THR A 132 11.64 -20.78 -6.76
CA THR A 132 10.42 -19.97 -6.74
C THR A 132 9.34 -20.57 -5.85
N GLY A 133 8.42 -19.75 -5.33
CA GLY A 133 7.34 -20.24 -4.47
C GLY A 133 7.67 -20.28 -2.97
N MET A 134 8.76 -19.62 -2.55
CA MET A 134 9.16 -19.56 -1.14
C MET A 134 8.27 -18.65 -0.33
N ARG A 135 7.71 -19.17 0.74
CA ARG A 135 6.86 -18.45 1.69
C ARG A 135 7.64 -18.11 2.95
N GLY A 136 7.39 -16.90 3.47
CA GLY A 136 7.92 -16.49 4.75
C GLY A 136 6.89 -15.68 5.54
N ILE A 137 7.17 -15.51 6.84
CA ILE A 137 6.34 -14.73 7.75
C ILE A 137 7.24 -13.76 8.48
N ILE A 138 6.85 -12.47 8.45
CA ILE A 138 7.46 -11.43 9.27
C ILE A 138 6.47 -11.11 10.38
N ASN A 139 6.78 -11.57 11.59
CA ASN A 139 6.03 -11.27 12.80
C ASN A 139 6.89 -10.36 13.68
N ALA A 140 6.73 -9.05 13.51
CA ALA A 140 7.52 -8.06 14.20
C ALA A 140 6.66 -6.80 14.46
N SER A 141 6.42 -6.52 15.74
CA SER A 141 5.64 -5.34 16.16
C SER A 141 6.27 -4.04 15.66
N ILE A 142 5.43 -3.08 15.28
CA ILE A 142 5.82 -1.81 14.67
C ILE A 142 5.53 -0.66 15.64
N GLY A 143 6.50 0.23 15.80
CA GLY A 143 6.38 1.48 16.55
C GLY A 143 7.02 2.65 15.80
N ARG A 144 6.92 3.85 16.35
CA ARG A 144 7.59 5.04 15.79
C ARG A 144 9.10 4.89 15.83
N SER A 145 9.79 5.40 14.80
CA SER A 145 11.24 5.47 14.82
C SER A 145 11.72 6.53 15.81
N PRO A 146 12.75 6.25 16.63
CA PRO A 146 13.38 7.27 17.46
C PRO A 146 14.23 8.27 16.67
N LYS A 147 14.61 7.91 15.43
CA LYS A 147 15.54 8.70 14.60
C LYS A 147 14.87 9.67 13.64
N ASP A 148 13.66 9.35 13.17
CA ASP A 148 12.93 10.18 12.22
C ASP A 148 11.43 10.02 12.47
N VAL A 149 10.76 11.13 12.74
CA VAL A 149 9.30 11.18 13.04
C VAL A 149 8.41 10.71 11.89
N ARG A 150 8.92 10.73 10.66
CA ARG A 150 8.21 10.24 9.47
C ARG A 150 8.27 8.71 9.35
N MET A 151 9.21 8.08 10.05
CA MET A 151 9.50 6.67 9.96
C MET A 151 8.82 5.86 11.06
N TRP A 152 8.50 4.65 10.69
CA TRP A 152 8.15 3.56 11.60
C TRP A 152 9.25 2.51 11.53
N THR A 153 9.41 1.72 12.57
CA THR A 153 10.39 0.62 12.59
C THR A 153 9.80 -0.60 13.26
N ALA A 154 10.33 -1.79 12.96
CA ALA A 154 9.89 -3.05 13.52
C ALA A 154 10.93 -3.61 14.50
N GLY A 155 10.46 -4.38 15.48
CA GLY A 155 11.30 -5.07 16.45
C GLY A 155 12.03 -4.15 17.41
N ARG A 156 13.24 -4.58 17.83
CA ARG A 156 14.06 -3.83 18.78
C ARG A 156 14.45 -2.45 18.23
N GLY A 157 14.25 -1.40 19.02
CA GLY A 157 14.54 -0.01 18.64
C GLY A 157 13.31 0.77 18.15
N ALA A 158 12.13 0.19 18.10
CA ALA A 158 10.88 0.92 17.94
C ALA A 158 10.45 1.56 19.26
N ARG A 159 9.88 2.78 19.21
CA ARG A 159 9.31 3.44 20.39
C ARG A 159 7.94 2.88 20.72
N GLU A 160 7.67 2.75 22.01
CA GLU A 160 6.32 2.44 22.50
C GLU A 160 5.30 3.57 22.16
N PRO A 161 4.00 3.26 21.99
CA PRO A 161 3.44 1.90 22.09
C PRO A 161 3.72 1.08 20.82
N LEU A 162 4.16 -0.16 20.99
CA LEU A 162 4.32 -1.11 19.91
C LEU A 162 2.95 -1.68 19.49
N ARG A 163 2.78 -1.87 18.20
CA ARG A 163 1.56 -2.46 17.62
C ARG A 163 1.92 -3.76 16.93
N GLU A 164 1.26 -4.83 17.30
CA GLU A 164 1.39 -6.11 16.64
C GLU A 164 1.22 -5.97 15.12
N ALA A 165 2.14 -6.58 14.38
CA ALA A 165 2.13 -6.55 12.92
C ALA A 165 2.65 -7.87 12.36
N VAL A 166 1.87 -8.46 11.44
CA VAL A 166 2.19 -9.72 10.77
C VAL A 166 2.00 -9.57 9.27
N THR A 167 3.04 -9.92 8.51
CA THR A 167 3.02 -9.97 7.04
C THR A 167 3.55 -11.32 6.58
N GLU A 168 2.71 -12.11 5.93
CA GLU A 168 3.17 -13.26 5.14
C GLU A 168 3.64 -12.77 3.78
N TYR A 169 4.57 -13.49 3.16
CA TYR A 169 5.00 -13.21 1.80
C TYR A 169 5.34 -14.48 1.02
N ASN A 170 5.29 -14.36 -0.30
CA ASN A 170 5.71 -15.37 -1.26
C ASN A 170 6.67 -14.75 -2.26
N VAL A 171 7.80 -15.40 -2.54
CA VAL A 171 8.75 -14.96 -3.56
C VAL A 171 8.33 -15.54 -4.91
N LEU A 172 7.99 -14.67 -5.84
CA LEU A 172 7.53 -15.04 -7.17
C LEU A 172 8.70 -15.25 -8.13
N ALA A 173 9.73 -14.40 -8.02
CA ALA A 173 10.92 -14.49 -8.84
C ALA A 173 12.12 -13.84 -8.14
N ARG A 174 13.32 -14.25 -8.53
CA ARG A 174 14.60 -13.62 -8.23
C ARG A 174 15.35 -13.39 -9.53
N PHE A 175 15.97 -12.24 -9.67
CA PHE A 175 16.68 -11.87 -10.89
C PHE A 175 17.76 -10.84 -10.62
N THR A 176 18.63 -10.64 -11.58
CA THR A 176 19.63 -9.56 -11.62
C THR A 176 19.31 -8.60 -12.75
N ASP A 177 19.77 -7.38 -12.67
CA ASP A 177 19.65 -6.38 -13.75
C ASP A 177 20.94 -6.24 -14.59
N THR A 178 21.94 -7.09 -14.36
CA THR A 178 23.21 -7.13 -15.06
C THR A 178 23.52 -8.55 -15.54
N GLU A 179 24.28 -8.66 -16.63
CA GLU A 179 24.84 -9.91 -17.17
C GLU A 179 26.30 -10.14 -16.71
N ASP A 180 26.94 -9.15 -16.09
CA ASP A 180 28.30 -9.29 -15.54
C ASP A 180 28.28 -10.15 -14.28
N GLU A 181 28.97 -11.32 -14.34
CA GLU A 181 29.01 -12.29 -13.24
C GLU A 181 29.57 -11.72 -11.93
N LYS A 182 30.48 -10.75 -11.99
CA LYS A 182 31.04 -10.09 -10.80
C LYS A 182 30.02 -9.14 -10.18
N GLU A 183 29.30 -8.39 -11.01
CA GLU A 183 28.23 -7.48 -10.56
C GLU A 183 26.99 -8.26 -10.06
N MET A 184 26.66 -9.42 -10.67
CA MET A 184 25.55 -10.28 -10.20
C MET A 184 25.67 -10.71 -8.73
N LYS A 185 26.90 -10.78 -8.20
CA LYS A 185 27.15 -11.15 -6.80
C LYS A 185 26.91 -9.99 -5.82
N LYS A 186 26.81 -8.77 -6.30
CA LYS A 186 26.54 -7.59 -5.49
C LYS A 186 25.05 -7.47 -5.20
N ASN A 187 24.67 -7.25 -3.95
CA ASN A 187 23.28 -7.10 -3.51
C ASN A 187 22.52 -5.96 -4.20
N GLU A 188 23.21 -4.98 -4.75
CA GLU A 188 22.63 -3.84 -5.47
C GLU A 188 22.06 -4.22 -6.85
N HIS A 189 22.56 -5.33 -7.44
CA HIS A 189 22.09 -5.89 -8.71
C HIS A 189 21.19 -7.12 -8.53
N GLN A 190 20.86 -7.46 -7.29
CA GLN A 190 19.98 -8.58 -6.96
C GLN A 190 18.61 -8.08 -6.52
N PHE A 191 17.57 -8.69 -7.06
CA PHE A 191 16.19 -8.28 -6.81
C PHE A 191 15.28 -9.47 -6.61
N SER A 192 14.21 -9.25 -5.86
CA SER A 192 13.12 -10.22 -5.74
C SER A 192 11.77 -9.55 -6.05
N TYR A 193 10.93 -10.29 -6.74
CA TYR A 193 9.52 -9.97 -6.93
C TYR A 193 8.70 -10.76 -5.93
N VAL A 194 7.94 -10.07 -5.09
CA VAL A 194 7.25 -10.69 -3.98
C VAL A 194 5.75 -10.38 -3.97
N GLU A 195 4.96 -11.33 -3.53
CA GLU A 195 3.61 -11.10 -3.02
C GLU A 195 3.66 -10.96 -1.51
N ALA A 196 3.00 -9.95 -0.96
CA ALA A 196 2.86 -9.72 0.46
C ALA A 196 1.39 -9.78 0.88
N TYR A 197 1.11 -10.47 1.99
CA TYR A 197 -0.21 -10.72 2.55
C TYR A 197 -0.28 -10.17 3.98
N PRO A 198 -0.50 -8.85 4.17
CA PRO A 198 -0.54 -8.26 5.50
C PRO A 198 -1.80 -8.71 6.24
N LYS A 199 -1.61 -9.43 7.36
CA LYS A 199 -2.70 -9.87 8.25
C LYS A 199 -3.22 -8.72 9.11
N THR A 200 -2.38 -7.75 9.39
CA THR A 200 -2.70 -6.50 10.08
C THR A 200 -2.63 -5.32 9.11
N GLY A 201 -2.94 -4.09 9.55
CA GLY A 201 -2.95 -2.90 8.69
C GLY A 201 -2.24 -1.70 9.32
N ARG A 202 -0.97 -1.85 9.77
CA ARG A 202 -0.23 -0.75 10.38
C ARG A 202 0.34 0.19 9.32
N THR A 203 0.56 1.44 9.70
CA THR A 203 1.16 2.44 8.81
C THR A 203 2.49 1.94 8.25
N HIS A 204 2.66 2.02 6.94
CA HIS A 204 3.86 1.57 6.21
C HIS A 204 4.24 0.09 6.44
N GLN A 205 3.33 -0.76 6.91
CA GLN A 205 3.66 -2.10 7.42
C GLN A 205 4.54 -2.93 6.48
N ILE A 206 4.15 -3.11 5.22
CA ILE A 206 4.91 -3.93 4.25
C ILE A 206 6.29 -3.32 4.02
N ARG A 207 6.38 -2.00 3.90
CA ARG A 207 7.63 -1.25 3.70
C ARG A 207 8.59 -1.43 4.87
N VAL A 208 8.09 -1.29 6.10
CA VAL A 208 8.83 -1.50 7.36
C VAL A 208 9.27 -2.95 7.50
N HIS A 209 8.39 -3.90 7.23
CA HIS A 209 8.68 -5.32 7.34
C HIS A 209 9.73 -5.78 6.32
N MET A 210 9.62 -5.35 5.06
CA MET A 210 10.64 -5.68 4.06
C MET A 210 12.00 -5.06 4.40
N ARG A 211 12.03 -3.83 4.90
CA ARG A 211 13.27 -3.25 5.43
C ARG A 211 13.81 -4.01 6.65
N TYR A 212 12.94 -4.46 7.56
CA TYR A 212 13.33 -5.20 8.77
C TYR A 212 14.08 -6.50 8.45
N ILE A 213 13.69 -7.18 7.37
CA ILE A 213 14.40 -8.36 6.87
C ILE A 213 15.52 -8.02 5.87
N ASN A 214 15.98 -6.76 5.81
CA ASN A 214 17.05 -6.25 4.93
C ASN A 214 16.75 -6.27 3.43
N HIS A 215 15.47 -6.35 3.03
CA HIS A 215 15.02 -6.30 1.65
C HIS A 215 14.08 -5.10 1.41
N PRO A 216 14.54 -3.84 1.52
CA PRO A 216 13.67 -2.69 1.35
C PRO A 216 13.07 -2.65 -0.05
N ILE A 217 11.86 -2.07 -0.16
CA ILE A 217 11.16 -1.94 -1.44
C ILE A 217 11.92 -0.95 -2.34
N ILE A 218 12.00 -1.26 -3.63
CA ILE A 218 12.66 -0.43 -4.63
C ILE A 218 12.01 0.96 -4.70
N SER A 219 12.86 1.97 -4.78
CA SER A 219 12.48 3.39 -4.87
C SER A 219 11.59 3.87 -3.72
N ASP A 220 11.62 3.20 -2.55
CA ASP A 220 10.96 3.70 -1.34
C ASP A 220 11.65 5.00 -0.87
N PRO A 221 10.94 6.14 -0.85
CA PRO A 221 11.54 7.44 -0.51
C PRO A 221 11.96 7.54 0.96
N ILE A 222 11.47 6.63 1.83
CA ILE A 222 11.69 6.69 3.28
C ILE A 222 12.58 5.51 3.74
N TYR A 223 12.33 4.30 3.23
CA TYR A 223 12.90 3.08 3.79
C TYR A 223 14.02 2.43 2.98
N ARG A 224 14.30 2.87 1.74
CA ARG A 224 15.38 2.29 0.91
C ARG A 224 16.79 2.52 1.48
N GLY A 225 16.96 3.48 2.39
CA GLY A 225 18.27 3.85 2.93
C GLY A 225 19.14 4.52 1.87
N VAL A 226 20.41 4.12 1.80
CA VAL A 226 21.38 4.62 0.82
C VAL A 226 21.28 3.97 -0.56
N LYS A 227 20.41 2.96 -0.73
CA LYS A 227 20.24 2.28 -2.02
C LYS A 227 19.73 3.25 -3.08
N GLU A 228 20.30 3.18 -4.28
CA GLU A 228 19.87 3.98 -5.42
C GLU A 228 18.51 3.51 -5.95
N LYS A 229 17.91 4.30 -6.84
CA LYS A 229 16.73 3.87 -7.57
C LYS A 229 17.14 2.79 -8.57
N ALA A 230 16.36 1.74 -8.69
CA ALA A 230 16.65 0.62 -9.57
C ALA A 230 15.45 0.26 -10.44
N LEU A 231 15.69 -0.56 -11.47
CA LEU A 231 14.68 -1.12 -12.38
C LEU A 231 13.77 -0.05 -13.01
N ASP A 232 14.29 1.18 -13.21
CA ASP A 232 13.56 2.35 -13.76
C ASP A 232 12.33 2.80 -12.96
N PHE A 233 12.13 2.30 -11.73
CA PHE A 233 11.05 2.78 -10.89
C PHE A 233 11.27 4.23 -10.44
N LYS A 234 10.33 5.11 -10.81
CA LYS A 234 10.31 6.53 -10.40
C LYS A 234 9.57 6.74 -9.07
N ARG A 235 8.85 5.73 -8.60
CA ARG A 235 8.02 5.72 -7.40
C ARG A 235 8.24 4.44 -6.59
N LEU A 236 7.66 4.36 -5.41
CA LEU A 236 7.60 3.16 -4.58
C LEU A 236 7.09 1.96 -5.40
N ALA A 237 7.89 0.91 -5.52
CA ALA A 237 7.55 -0.31 -6.23
C ALA A 237 6.63 -1.23 -5.38
N LEU A 238 5.49 -0.67 -4.94
CA LEU A 238 4.44 -1.36 -4.16
C LEU A 238 3.07 -1.10 -4.77
N HIS A 239 2.33 -2.18 -4.98
CA HIS A 239 1.00 -2.14 -5.60
C HIS A 239 0.03 -3.05 -4.84
N ALA A 240 -1.12 -2.52 -4.42
CA ALA A 240 -2.23 -3.27 -3.86
C ALA A 240 -2.92 -4.05 -4.99
N TYR A 241 -2.48 -5.30 -5.21
CA TYR A 241 -2.83 -6.08 -6.38
C TYR A 241 -4.26 -6.60 -6.35
N ASN A 242 -4.67 -7.24 -5.24
CA ASN A 242 -6.06 -7.66 -5.09
C ASN A 242 -6.56 -7.56 -3.65
N ILE A 243 -7.88 -7.56 -3.53
CA ILE A 243 -8.60 -7.57 -2.27
C ILE A 243 -9.80 -8.50 -2.34
N SER A 244 -9.99 -9.33 -1.32
CA SER A 244 -11.15 -10.22 -1.19
C SER A 244 -11.91 -9.90 0.09
N PHE A 245 -13.22 -9.72 -0.02
CA PHE A 245 -14.10 -9.34 1.08
C PHE A 245 -15.53 -9.79 0.82
N ILE A 246 -16.42 -9.60 1.79
CA ILE A 246 -17.85 -9.88 1.67
C ILE A 246 -18.57 -8.56 1.41
N LEU A 247 -19.39 -8.50 0.37
CA LEU A 247 -20.26 -7.36 0.08
C LEU A 247 -21.37 -7.21 1.14
N PRO A 248 -21.94 -6.01 1.35
CA PRO A 248 -23.10 -5.84 2.23
C PRO A 248 -24.32 -6.73 1.88
N SER A 249 -24.36 -7.24 0.64
CA SER A 249 -25.34 -8.26 0.19
C SER A 249 -25.08 -9.67 0.73
N GLY A 250 -23.92 -9.91 1.40
CA GLY A 250 -23.48 -11.23 1.84
C GLY A 250 -22.66 -12.02 0.81
N MET A 251 -22.50 -11.53 -0.41
CA MET A 251 -21.73 -12.21 -1.46
C MET A 251 -20.23 -12.00 -1.29
N PRO A 252 -19.39 -13.06 -1.33
CA PRO A 252 -17.94 -12.92 -1.38
C PRO A 252 -17.52 -12.41 -2.76
N ILE A 253 -16.56 -11.49 -2.78
CA ILE A 253 -15.99 -10.93 -4.01
C ILE A 253 -14.48 -10.82 -3.89
N LYS A 254 -13.79 -11.03 -5.02
CA LYS A 254 -12.36 -10.75 -5.20
C LYS A 254 -12.20 -9.76 -6.35
N ILE A 255 -11.48 -8.68 -6.11
CA ILE A 255 -11.24 -7.64 -7.11
C ILE A 255 -9.74 -7.46 -7.27
N GLU A 256 -9.29 -7.41 -8.53
CA GLU A 256 -7.89 -7.22 -8.89
C GLU A 256 -7.70 -5.87 -9.57
N ALA A 257 -6.69 -5.12 -9.15
CA ALA A 257 -6.23 -3.95 -9.87
C ALA A 257 -5.20 -4.38 -10.92
N PRO A 258 -5.29 -3.88 -12.17
CA PRO A 258 -4.30 -4.21 -13.19
C PRO A 258 -2.91 -3.73 -12.78
N LEU A 259 -1.88 -4.57 -12.98
CA LEU A 259 -0.51 -4.17 -12.72
C LEU A 259 -0.17 -2.88 -13.49
N PRO A 260 0.46 -1.90 -12.84
CA PRO A 260 0.89 -0.67 -13.49
C PRO A 260 1.95 -0.93 -14.56
N THR A 261 2.10 0.01 -15.48
CA THR A 261 3.02 -0.11 -16.63
C THR A 261 4.47 -0.33 -16.22
N ASP A 262 4.93 0.30 -15.13
CA ASP A 262 6.27 0.11 -14.57
C ASP A 262 6.49 -1.33 -14.09
N PHE A 263 5.52 -1.94 -13.39
CA PHE A 263 5.57 -3.35 -13.00
C PHE A 263 5.63 -4.27 -14.21
N LYS A 264 4.72 -4.08 -15.19
CA LYS A 264 4.68 -4.89 -16.42
C LYS A 264 5.97 -4.84 -17.22
N LYS A 265 6.64 -3.67 -17.28
CA LYS A 265 7.93 -3.52 -17.95
C LYS A 265 9.02 -4.37 -17.28
N VAL A 266 9.10 -4.34 -15.95
CA VAL A 266 10.09 -5.14 -15.21
C VAL A 266 9.79 -6.63 -15.31
N GLU A 267 8.51 -7.05 -15.16
CA GLU A 267 8.12 -8.45 -15.37
C GLU A 267 8.53 -8.94 -16.76
N LYS A 268 8.20 -8.17 -17.83
CA LYS A 268 8.52 -8.55 -19.20
C LYS A 268 10.03 -8.66 -19.47
N LYS A 269 10.83 -7.79 -18.82
CA LYS A 269 12.28 -7.72 -19.07
C LYS A 269 13.06 -8.77 -18.30
N TYR A 270 12.68 -9.04 -17.04
CA TYR A 270 13.53 -9.82 -16.13
C TYR A 270 12.88 -11.11 -15.62
N ILE A 271 11.60 -11.32 -15.88
CA ILE A 271 10.86 -12.49 -15.37
C ILE A 271 10.20 -13.20 -16.56
N PRO A 272 10.95 -14.05 -17.28
CA PRO A 272 10.38 -14.83 -18.37
C PRO A 272 9.26 -15.73 -17.86
N LYS A 273 8.21 -15.90 -18.67
CA LYS A 273 7.06 -16.76 -18.39
C LYS A 273 7.46 -18.25 -18.44
#